data_7db1aa8aece1377071a39bfeea6e2992
#
_entry.id   7db1aa8aece1377071a39bfeea6e2992
#
_cell.length_a   1.000
_cell.length_b   1.000
_cell.length_c   1.000
_cell.angle_alpha   90.00
_cell.angle_beta   90.00
_cell.angle_gamma   90.00
#
_symmetry.space_group_name_H-M   'P 1'
#
loop_
_entity.id
_entity.type
_entity.pdbx_description
1 polymer ?
#
loop_
_entity_poly.entity_id
_entity_poly.type
_entity_poly.pdbx_seq_one_letter_code
_entity_poly.pdbx_strand_id
1 'polypeptide(L)'
;MILIAGPCVIESRDFILQMAEELREIASLPNVDFYFKSSFDKANRTSISSFRGPGLEKGCQILAEVKEKFGYKILTDIHESYQAGLAAKVADALQIPAFLCRQTDLLVAAAKTNAFINIKKGQFLAPQAMKHSLKKVLETRGIKEEPSYEICLENKVCLCERGSSFGYGNLVVDMRSLAIMREYAPVIYDATHSVQMPAGAEKTSSGDSYFAP
;
A
#
# COMPACT_ATOMS: atom_id res chain seq x y z
N MET A 1 8.37 13.92 6.52
CA MET A 1 8.55 12.66 5.72
C MET A 1 7.46 11.68 6.10
N ILE A 2 6.81 11.02 5.14
CA ILE A 2 5.88 9.91 5.44
C ILE A 2 6.71 8.64 5.63
N LEU A 3 6.47 7.94 6.73
CA LEU A 3 7.03 6.61 7.01
C LEU A 3 5.90 5.61 7.21
N ILE A 4 5.94 4.52 6.45
CA ILE A 4 4.98 3.43 6.53
C ILE A 4 5.72 2.19 6.99
N ALA A 5 5.38 1.66 8.17
CA ALA A 5 5.99 0.44 8.69
C ALA A 5 4.97 -0.44 9.42
N GLY A 6 5.28 -1.73 9.52
CA GLY A 6 4.46 -2.73 10.19
C GLY A 6 4.52 -4.09 9.51
N PRO A 7 3.96 -5.13 10.14
CA PRO A 7 3.98 -6.48 9.61
C PRO A 7 3.19 -6.60 8.32
N CYS A 8 3.70 -7.42 7.39
CA CYS A 8 3.09 -7.57 6.06
C CYS A 8 1.62 -8.02 6.12
N VAL A 9 1.27 -8.87 7.10
CA VAL A 9 -0.09 -9.39 7.32
C VAL A 9 -0.38 -9.48 8.82
N ILE A 10 -1.64 -9.34 9.19
CA ILE A 10 -2.10 -9.55 10.55
C ILE A 10 -2.08 -11.06 10.85
N GLU A 11 -1.08 -11.52 11.59
CA GLU A 11 -0.96 -12.93 11.98
C GLU A 11 -1.81 -13.22 13.21
N SER A 12 -1.72 -12.38 14.23
CA SER A 12 -2.56 -12.41 15.41
C SER A 12 -2.74 -11.00 15.99
N ARG A 13 -3.74 -10.81 16.85
CA ARG A 13 -3.95 -9.55 17.56
C ARG A 13 -2.73 -9.18 18.42
N ASP A 14 -2.25 -10.12 19.22
CA ASP A 14 -1.18 -9.87 20.18
C ASP A 14 0.14 -9.54 19.46
N PHE A 15 0.45 -10.24 18.37
CA PHE A 15 1.60 -9.93 17.52
C PHE A 15 1.53 -8.51 16.95
N ILE A 16 0.36 -8.09 16.46
CA ILE A 16 0.17 -6.73 15.92
C ILE A 16 0.38 -5.66 16.99
N LEU A 17 -0.16 -5.86 18.20
CA LEU A 17 0.02 -4.91 19.30
C LEU A 17 1.47 -4.86 19.80
N GLN A 18 2.16 -5.99 19.83
CA GLN A 18 3.58 -6.05 20.13
C GLN A 18 4.39 -5.26 19.10
N MET A 19 4.18 -5.52 17.82
CA MET A 19 4.87 -4.81 16.75
C MET A 19 4.58 -3.31 16.74
N ALA A 20 3.36 -2.90 17.08
CA ALA A 20 3.02 -1.49 17.21
C ALA A 20 3.78 -0.82 18.39
N GLU A 21 3.97 -1.55 19.50
CA GLU A 21 4.78 -1.07 20.63
C GLU A 21 6.27 -0.94 20.24
N GLU A 22 6.84 -1.93 19.55
CA GLU A 22 8.24 -1.93 19.11
C GLU A 22 8.55 -0.77 18.13
N LEU A 23 7.56 -0.32 17.36
CA LEU A 23 7.69 0.81 16.44
C LEU A 23 7.52 2.18 17.12
N ARG A 24 7.26 2.24 18.42
CA ARG A 24 6.95 3.49 19.14
C ARG A 24 8.06 4.53 19.02
N GLU A 25 9.30 4.12 19.16
CA GLU A 25 10.45 5.02 19.07
C GLU A 25 10.54 5.67 17.68
N ILE A 26 10.43 4.84 16.64
CA ILE A 26 10.47 5.30 15.24
C ILE A 26 9.27 6.19 14.90
N ALA A 27 8.09 5.82 15.39
CA ALA A 27 6.86 6.59 15.17
C ALA A 27 6.90 7.98 15.83
N SER A 28 7.72 8.14 16.86
CA SER A 28 7.86 9.38 17.64
C SER A 28 8.96 10.31 17.11
N LEU A 29 9.68 9.92 16.07
CA LEU A 29 10.74 10.75 15.50
C LEU A 29 10.21 12.09 14.99
N PRO A 30 10.93 13.21 15.22
CA PRO A 30 10.51 14.50 14.74
C PRO A 30 10.46 14.53 13.20
N ASN A 31 9.47 15.22 12.65
CA ASN A 31 9.24 15.35 11.20
C ASN A 31 8.87 14.04 10.47
N VAL A 32 8.49 13.00 11.20
CA VAL A 32 7.93 11.75 10.64
C VAL A 32 6.42 11.78 10.77
N ASP A 33 5.73 11.62 9.66
CA ASP A 33 4.29 11.32 9.60
C ASP A 33 4.14 9.81 9.47
N PHE A 34 3.87 9.14 10.60
CA PHE A 34 3.91 7.70 10.70
C PHE A 34 2.57 7.05 10.38
N TYR A 35 2.61 6.00 9.57
CA TYR A 35 1.48 5.11 9.29
C TYR A 35 1.84 3.68 9.69
N PHE A 36 1.09 3.11 10.63
CA PHE A 36 1.17 1.68 10.90
C PHE A 36 0.45 0.91 9.80
N LYS A 37 1.16 -0.03 9.16
CA LYS A 37 0.63 -0.78 8.04
C LYS A 37 0.53 -2.25 8.35
N SER A 38 -0.64 -2.83 8.14
CA SER A 38 -0.77 -4.28 8.02
C SER A 38 -1.95 -4.67 7.14
N SER A 39 -1.85 -5.81 6.45
CA SER A 39 -2.93 -6.32 5.60
C SER A 39 -3.84 -7.25 6.39
N PHE A 40 -5.14 -7.07 6.24
CA PHE A 40 -6.13 -7.99 6.81
C PHE A 40 -6.30 -9.27 5.97
N ASP A 41 -5.89 -9.24 4.71
CA ASP A 41 -5.89 -10.37 3.79
C ASP A 41 -4.72 -10.30 2.81
N LYS A 42 -4.22 -11.45 2.41
CA LYS A 42 -3.26 -11.64 1.32
C LYS A 42 -3.94 -12.41 0.19
N ALA A 43 -4.71 -11.68 -0.63
CA ALA A 43 -5.58 -12.23 -1.65
C ALA A 43 -4.85 -12.94 -2.81
N ASN A 44 -3.53 -12.71 -2.98
CA ASN A 44 -2.72 -13.22 -4.09
C ASN A 44 -1.65 -14.24 -3.67
N ARG A 45 -1.91 -15.02 -2.60
CA ARG A 45 -0.99 -16.09 -2.19
C ARG A 45 -0.83 -17.16 -3.27
N THR A 46 0.35 -17.77 -3.35
CA THR A 46 0.69 -18.81 -4.33
C THR A 46 -0.13 -20.08 -4.12
N SER A 47 -0.35 -20.49 -2.87
CA SER A 47 -1.14 -21.68 -2.54
C SER A 47 -2.46 -21.30 -1.89
N ILE A 48 -3.53 -22.04 -2.22
CA ILE A 48 -4.84 -21.90 -1.58
C ILE A 48 -4.80 -22.21 -0.08
N SER A 49 -3.87 -23.05 0.35
CA SER A 49 -3.67 -23.42 1.76
C SER A 49 -2.81 -22.43 2.55
N SER A 50 -2.26 -21.40 1.89
CA SER A 50 -1.42 -20.40 2.57
C SER A 50 -2.25 -19.54 3.52
N PHE A 51 -1.64 -19.15 4.64
CA PHE A 51 -2.27 -18.21 5.57
C PHE A 51 -2.49 -16.85 4.89
N ARG A 52 -3.72 -16.36 4.94
CA ARG A 52 -4.12 -15.12 4.27
C ARG A 52 -4.32 -13.94 5.22
N GLY A 53 -4.53 -14.18 6.47
CA GLY A 53 -4.91 -13.17 7.47
C GLY A 53 -6.27 -13.43 8.09
N PRO A 54 -6.74 -12.55 9.02
CA PRO A 54 -7.99 -12.74 9.75
C PRO A 54 -9.26 -12.34 8.96
N GLY A 55 -9.10 -11.76 7.78
CA GLY A 55 -10.19 -11.17 6.99
C GLY A 55 -10.53 -9.73 7.39
N LEU A 56 -11.42 -9.11 6.60
CA LEU A 56 -11.72 -7.68 6.66
C LEU A 56 -12.21 -7.23 8.06
N GLU A 57 -13.27 -7.82 8.57
CA GLU A 57 -13.92 -7.35 9.79
C GLU A 57 -12.99 -7.44 11.00
N LYS A 58 -12.44 -8.64 11.25
CA LYS A 58 -11.53 -8.88 12.36
C LYS A 58 -10.22 -8.10 12.21
N GLY A 59 -9.71 -8.00 10.98
CA GLY A 59 -8.51 -7.20 10.70
C GLY A 59 -8.72 -5.72 10.98
N CYS A 60 -9.84 -5.14 10.57
CA CYS A 60 -10.19 -3.76 10.87
C CYS A 60 -10.36 -3.52 12.39
N GLN A 61 -10.94 -4.47 13.13
CA GLN A 61 -11.04 -4.36 14.59
C GLN A 61 -9.66 -4.30 15.26
N ILE A 62 -8.72 -5.16 14.84
CA ILE A 62 -7.34 -5.17 15.37
C ILE A 62 -6.62 -3.86 15.02
N LEU A 63 -6.77 -3.36 13.79
CA LEU A 63 -6.17 -2.09 13.37
C LEU A 63 -6.78 -0.89 14.10
N ALA A 64 -8.09 -0.92 14.39
CA ALA A 64 -8.74 0.11 15.20
C ALA A 64 -8.16 0.16 16.62
N GLU A 65 -7.87 -0.99 17.21
CA GLU A 65 -7.23 -1.09 18.54
C GLU A 65 -5.80 -0.52 18.53
N VAL A 66 -5.02 -0.74 17.46
CA VAL A 66 -3.71 -0.10 17.29
C VAL A 66 -3.86 1.42 17.24
N LYS A 67 -4.82 1.92 16.46
CA LYS A 67 -5.10 3.35 16.34
C LYS A 67 -5.48 3.98 17.68
N GLU A 68 -6.37 3.32 18.43
CA GLU A 68 -6.82 3.79 19.74
C GLU A 68 -5.69 3.78 20.77
N LYS A 69 -4.92 2.69 20.84
CA LYS A 69 -3.89 2.51 21.87
C LYS A 69 -2.63 3.34 21.63
N PHE A 70 -2.22 3.50 20.39
CA PHE A 70 -0.94 4.14 20.02
C PHE A 70 -1.08 5.49 19.34
N GLY A 71 -2.28 5.87 18.89
CA GLY A 71 -2.50 7.11 18.16
C GLY A 71 -1.96 7.10 16.73
N TYR A 72 -1.61 5.93 16.18
CA TYR A 72 -1.03 5.83 14.85
C TYR A 72 -2.08 6.02 13.76
N LYS A 73 -1.69 6.65 12.66
CA LYS A 73 -2.44 6.56 11.42
C LYS A 73 -2.34 5.14 10.88
N ILE A 74 -3.43 4.64 10.30
CA ILE A 74 -3.52 3.26 9.80
C ILE A 74 -3.52 3.24 8.28
N LEU A 75 -2.70 2.37 7.70
CA LEU A 75 -2.75 2.00 6.29
C LEU A 75 -3.04 0.51 6.15
N THR A 76 -4.01 0.15 5.32
CA THR A 76 -4.28 -1.23 4.93
C THR A 76 -4.59 -1.33 3.44
N ASP A 77 -4.37 -2.48 2.84
CA ASP A 77 -4.69 -2.73 1.43
C ASP A 77 -6.09 -3.33 1.27
N ILE A 78 -6.73 -2.98 0.15
CA ILE A 78 -8.04 -3.51 -0.25
C ILE A 78 -7.91 -4.26 -1.57
N HIS A 79 -8.74 -5.29 -1.78
CA HIS A 79 -8.68 -6.19 -2.92
C HIS A 79 -9.97 -6.21 -3.73
N GLU A 80 -11.09 -5.91 -3.08
CA GLU A 80 -12.43 -5.88 -3.64
C GLU A 80 -13.10 -4.53 -3.35
N SER A 81 -13.94 -4.07 -4.29
CA SER A 81 -14.55 -2.73 -4.20
C SER A 81 -15.40 -2.53 -2.95
N TYR A 82 -16.11 -3.56 -2.47
CA TYR A 82 -16.95 -3.47 -1.27
C TYR A 82 -16.14 -3.25 0.02
N GLN A 83 -14.85 -3.60 0.02
CA GLN A 83 -13.97 -3.46 1.20
C GLN A 83 -13.62 -2.00 1.47
N ALA A 84 -13.59 -1.15 0.45
CA ALA A 84 -13.12 0.23 0.55
C ALA A 84 -13.85 1.03 1.63
N GLY A 85 -15.19 1.04 1.60
CA GLY A 85 -15.99 1.79 2.56
C GLY A 85 -15.90 1.25 3.99
N LEU A 86 -15.70 -0.06 4.17
CA LEU A 86 -15.55 -0.68 5.48
C LEU A 86 -14.16 -0.41 6.05
N ALA A 87 -13.11 -0.62 5.27
CA ALA A 87 -11.73 -0.38 5.70
C ALA A 87 -11.49 1.11 6.02
N ALA A 88 -12.05 2.03 5.25
CA ALA A 88 -11.91 3.46 5.46
C ALA A 88 -12.57 4.00 6.75
N LYS A 89 -13.38 3.21 7.45
CA LYS A 89 -13.89 3.58 8.79
C LYS A 89 -12.77 3.58 9.85
N VAL A 90 -11.71 2.84 9.60
CA VAL A 90 -10.56 2.68 10.51
C VAL A 90 -9.29 3.23 9.88
N ALA A 91 -9.02 2.88 8.64
CA ALA A 91 -7.80 3.23 7.94
C ALA A 91 -7.83 4.70 7.46
N ASP A 92 -6.74 5.42 7.74
CA ASP A 92 -6.49 6.77 7.25
C ASP A 92 -5.99 6.74 5.81
N ALA A 93 -5.38 5.62 5.41
CA ALA A 93 -4.91 5.37 4.06
C ALA A 93 -5.34 3.98 3.56
N LEU A 94 -5.80 3.92 2.31
CA LEU A 94 -6.10 2.69 1.58
C LEU A 94 -5.04 2.44 0.51
N GLN A 95 -4.48 1.25 0.50
CA GLN A 95 -3.53 0.83 -0.51
C GLN A 95 -4.21 0.00 -1.60
N ILE A 96 -3.93 0.37 -2.86
CA ILE A 96 -4.29 -0.44 -4.02
C ILE A 96 -3.10 -1.34 -4.36
N PRO A 97 -3.25 -2.67 -4.32
CA PRO A 97 -2.18 -3.61 -4.66
C PRO A 97 -1.68 -3.44 -6.09
N ALA A 98 -0.40 -3.80 -6.32
CA ALA A 98 0.25 -3.60 -7.61
C ALA A 98 -0.46 -4.33 -8.77
N PHE A 99 -0.93 -5.57 -8.56
CA PHE A 99 -1.68 -6.30 -9.59
C PHE A 99 -3.01 -5.66 -9.94
N LEU A 100 -3.60 -4.90 -9.02
CA LEU A 100 -4.92 -4.29 -9.13
C LEU A 100 -4.85 -2.78 -9.46
N CYS A 101 -3.67 -2.24 -9.73
CA CYS A 101 -3.46 -0.81 -9.93
C CYS A 101 -4.25 -0.21 -11.11
N ARG A 102 -4.74 -1.03 -12.04
CA ARG A 102 -5.57 -0.62 -13.19
C ARG A 102 -7.06 -0.90 -13.02
N GLN A 103 -7.47 -1.62 -11.97
CA GLN A 103 -8.86 -2.02 -11.74
C GLN A 103 -9.75 -0.81 -11.45
N THR A 104 -10.59 -0.45 -12.42
CA THR A 104 -11.40 0.78 -12.37
C THR A 104 -12.33 0.79 -11.17
N ASP A 105 -13.09 -0.28 -10.95
CA ASP A 105 -14.08 -0.32 -9.86
C ASP A 105 -13.44 -0.24 -8.48
N LEU A 106 -12.25 -0.83 -8.30
CA LEU A 106 -11.50 -0.76 -7.05
C LEU A 106 -10.98 0.67 -6.80
N LEU A 107 -10.40 1.30 -7.83
CA LEU A 107 -9.92 2.69 -7.75
C LEU A 107 -11.08 3.66 -7.46
N VAL A 108 -12.21 3.51 -8.12
CA VAL A 108 -13.42 4.30 -7.91
C VAL A 108 -13.97 4.10 -6.49
N ALA A 109 -14.03 2.86 -6.01
CA ALA A 109 -14.50 2.57 -4.66
C ALA A 109 -13.59 3.21 -3.60
N ALA A 110 -12.27 3.11 -3.75
CA ALA A 110 -11.31 3.77 -2.88
C ALA A 110 -11.45 5.30 -2.94
N ALA A 111 -11.55 5.87 -4.15
CA ALA A 111 -11.65 7.31 -4.36
C ALA A 111 -12.90 7.95 -3.74
N LYS A 112 -14.00 7.20 -3.63
CA LYS A 112 -15.25 7.63 -2.96
C LYS A 112 -15.11 7.73 -1.44
N THR A 113 -14.03 7.23 -0.87
CA THR A 113 -13.72 7.41 0.56
C THR A 113 -12.93 8.69 0.78
N ASN A 114 -12.87 9.17 2.03
CA ASN A 114 -12.04 10.32 2.40
C ASN A 114 -10.59 9.92 2.74
N ALA A 115 -10.25 8.64 2.64
CA ALA A 115 -8.92 8.12 2.94
C ALA A 115 -7.88 8.63 1.93
N PHE A 116 -6.63 8.70 2.37
CA PHE A 116 -5.48 8.84 1.50
C PHE A 116 -5.33 7.57 0.63
N ILE A 117 -5.11 7.70 -0.67
CA ILE A 117 -5.02 6.56 -1.59
C ILE A 117 -3.57 6.36 -2.01
N ASN A 118 -3.00 5.21 -1.65
CA ASN A 118 -1.67 4.79 -2.06
C ASN A 118 -1.77 3.73 -3.18
N ILE A 119 -1.41 4.08 -4.41
CA ILE A 119 -1.50 3.16 -5.56
C ILE A 119 -0.13 2.56 -5.84
N LYS A 120 0.04 1.27 -5.58
CA LYS A 120 1.29 0.56 -5.92
C LYS A 120 1.40 0.39 -7.42
N LYS A 121 2.58 0.76 -7.97
CA LYS A 121 2.86 0.55 -9.38
C LYS A 121 2.85 -0.94 -9.72
N GLY A 122 2.11 -1.31 -10.75
CA GLY A 122 2.16 -2.68 -11.30
C GLY A 122 3.56 -3.01 -11.80
N GLN A 123 4.06 -4.23 -11.50
CA GLN A 123 5.37 -4.69 -11.96
C GLN A 123 5.49 -4.72 -13.48
N PHE A 124 4.36 -4.74 -14.17
CA PHE A 124 4.20 -4.83 -15.63
C PHE A 124 3.99 -3.47 -16.29
N LEU A 125 3.95 -2.37 -15.52
CA LEU A 125 3.68 -1.03 -16.05
C LEU A 125 4.94 -0.16 -16.09
N ALA A 126 5.05 0.60 -17.17
CA ALA A 126 5.95 1.75 -17.21
C ALA A 126 5.49 2.83 -16.20
N PRO A 127 6.41 3.56 -15.56
CA PRO A 127 6.07 4.57 -14.57
C PRO A 127 5.14 5.66 -15.11
N GLN A 128 5.29 6.07 -16.38
CA GLN A 128 4.41 7.05 -17.03
C GLN A 128 2.95 6.59 -17.14
N ALA A 129 2.72 5.28 -17.25
CA ALA A 129 1.36 4.75 -17.39
C ALA A 129 0.55 4.84 -16.08
N MET A 130 1.21 5.08 -14.94
CA MET A 130 0.53 5.23 -13.65
C MET A 130 -0.36 6.46 -13.57
N LYS A 131 -0.13 7.48 -14.42
CA LYS A 131 -1.01 8.65 -14.53
C LYS A 131 -2.47 8.28 -14.79
N HIS A 132 -2.73 7.19 -15.52
CA HIS A 132 -4.09 6.75 -15.82
C HIS A 132 -4.84 6.23 -14.59
N SER A 133 -4.14 5.64 -13.63
CA SER A 133 -4.73 5.23 -12.36
C SER A 133 -5.04 6.44 -11.46
N LEU A 134 -4.14 7.43 -11.44
CA LEU A 134 -4.38 8.71 -10.77
C LEU A 134 -5.59 9.43 -11.34
N LYS A 135 -5.70 9.49 -12.66
CA LYS A 135 -6.81 10.16 -13.35
C LYS A 135 -8.16 9.58 -12.94
N LYS A 136 -8.29 8.26 -12.84
CA LYS A 136 -9.53 7.60 -12.37
C LYS A 136 -9.91 8.03 -10.95
N VAL A 137 -8.93 8.16 -10.04
CA VAL A 137 -9.17 8.62 -8.67
C VAL A 137 -9.60 10.08 -8.66
N LEU A 138 -8.88 10.95 -9.38
CA LEU A 138 -9.17 12.38 -9.46
C LEU A 138 -10.56 12.65 -10.08
N GLU A 139 -10.86 12.05 -11.23
CA GLU A 139 -12.16 12.18 -11.88
C GLU A 139 -13.32 11.71 -10.99
N THR A 140 -13.13 10.63 -10.23
CA THR A 140 -14.12 10.16 -9.25
C THR A 140 -14.37 11.19 -8.14
N ARG A 141 -13.35 11.98 -7.79
CA ARG A 141 -13.44 13.08 -6.82
C ARG A 141 -13.88 14.41 -7.44
N GLY A 142 -14.25 14.40 -8.73
CA GLY A 142 -14.73 15.59 -9.46
C GLY A 142 -13.63 16.50 -10.01
N ILE A 143 -12.37 16.07 -9.94
CA ILE A 143 -11.20 16.80 -10.45
C ILE A 143 -10.98 16.42 -11.91
N LYS A 144 -11.01 17.38 -12.81
CA LYS A 144 -10.90 17.17 -14.27
C LYS A 144 -9.50 17.46 -14.82
N GLU A 145 -8.69 18.13 -14.05
CA GLU A 145 -7.32 18.50 -14.36
C GLU A 145 -6.45 17.25 -14.55
N GLU A 146 -5.41 17.38 -15.35
CA GLU A 146 -4.42 16.31 -15.51
C GLU A 146 -3.64 16.11 -14.20
N PRO A 147 -3.26 14.86 -13.86
CA PRO A 147 -2.50 14.59 -12.66
C PRO A 147 -1.18 15.39 -12.62
N SER A 148 -0.95 16.12 -11.54
CA SER A 148 0.32 16.74 -11.16
C SER A 148 0.61 16.44 -9.70
N TYR A 149 1.84 16.72 -9.27
CA TYR A 149 2.25 16.53 -7.88
C TYR A 149 1.34 17.26 -6.92
N GLU A 150 1.05 18.54 -7.18
CA GLU A 150 0.25 19.41 -6.33
C GLU A 150 -1.21 18.94 -6.27
N ILE A 151 -1.82 18.70 -7.42
CA ILE A 151 -3.22 18.23 -7.51
C ILE A 151 -3.38 16.90 -6.76
N CYS A 152 -2.46 15.97 -6.94
CA CYS A 152 -2.53 14.67 -6.27
C CYS A 152 -2.28 14.78 -4.76
N LEU A 153 -1.37 15.67 -4.32
CA LEU A 153 -1.12 15.93 -2.91
C LEU A 153 -2.37 16.50 -2.22
N GLU A 154 -2.97 17.53 -2.79
CA GLU A 154 -4.20 18.16 -2.27
C GLU A 154 -5.37 17.17 -2.23
N ASN A 155 -5.45 16.30 -3.22
CA ASN A 155 -6.49 15.29 -3.33
C ASN A 155 -6.13 13.94 -2.68
N LYS A 156 -5.11 13.91 -1.81
CA LYS A 156 -4.75 12.75 -0.98
C LYS A 156 -4.57 11.46 -1.79
N VAL A 157 -3.82 11.52 -2.88
CA VAL A 157 -3.45 10.36 -3.68
C VAL A 157 -1.97 10.37 -4.00
N CYS A 158 -1.33 9.20 -3.90
CA CYS A 158 0.08 9.02 -4.23
C CYS A 158 0.32 7.74 -5.03
N LEU A 159 1.51 7.64 -5.59
CA LEU A 159 2.02 6.42 -6.22
C LEU A 159 3.05 5.75 -5.32
N CYS A 160 3.21 4.44 -5.49
CA CYS A 160 4.22 3.68 -4.77
C CYS A 160 5.05 2.84 -5.74
N GLU A 161 6.36 3.10 -5.80
CA GLU A 161 7.32 2.25 -6.50
C GLU A 161 7.61 0.98 -5.69
N ARG A 162 7.65 -0.17 -6.35
CA ARG A 162 7.92 -1.47 -5.73
C ARG A 162 8.63 -2.47 -6.63
N GLY A 163 9.24 -2.00 -7.71
CA GLY A 163 9.94 -2.81 -8.69
C GLY A 163 9.09 -3.20 -9.90
N SER A 164 9.78 -3.63 -10.92
CA SER A 164 9.24 -4.10 -12.20
C SER A 164 9.71 -5.52 -12.48
N SER A 165 8.88 -6.31 -13.18
CA SER A 165 9.29 -7.59 -13.71
C SER A 165 10.32 -7.39 -14.81
N PHE A 166 11.41 -8.17 -14.76
CA PHE A 166 12.49 -8.15 -15.72
C PHE A 166 12.85 -9.60 -16.07
N GLY A 167 12.12 -10.16 -17.02
CA GLY A 167 12.24 -11.58 -17.33
C GLY A 167 11.59 -12.47 -16.27
N TYR A 168 12.32 -13.48 -15.79
CA TYR A 168 11.86 -14.43 -14.78
C TYR A 168 12.55 -14.19 -13.43
N GLY A 169 11.82 -14.37 -12.34
CA GLY A 169 12.37 -14.33 -10.99
C GLY A 169 12.36 -12.92 -10.38
N ASN A 170 13.52 -12.36 -10.12
CA ASN A 170 13.69 -11.12 -9.36
C ASN A 170 13.02 -9.90 -9.99
N LEU A 171 12.66 -8.96 -9.13
CA LEU A 171 12.22 -7.62 -9.54
C LEU A 171 13.42 -6.67 -9.64
N VAL A 172 13.28 -5.65 -10.47
CA VAL A 172 14.27 -4.58 -10.61
C VAL A 172 13.60 -3.24 -10.38
N VAL A 173 14.22 -2.39 -9.59
CA VAL A 173 13.81 -0.99 -9.44
C VAL A 173 14.68 -0.12 -10.35
N ASP A 174 14.03 0.51 -11.31
CA ASP A 174 14.63 1.64 -11.99
C ASP A 174 14.41 2.89 -11.16
N MET A 175 15.46 3.40 -10.51
CA MET A 175 15.36 4.57 -9.63
C MET A 175 14.88 5.83 -10.37
N ARG A 176 15.01 5.89 -11.69
CA ARG A 176 14.44 6.98 -12.51
C ARG A 176 12.91 6.99 -12.46
N SER A 177 12.28 5.86 -12.18
CA SER A 177 10.81 5.78 -12.05
C SER A 177 10.28 6.65 -10.92
N LEU A 178 11.05 6.87 -9.87
CA LEU A 178 10.68 7.78 -8.77
C LEU A 178 10.55 9.22 -9.26
N ALA A 179 11.53 9.70 -10.04
CA ALA A 179 11.49 11.04 -10.63
C ALA A 179 10.34 11.17 -11.64
N ILE A 180 10.18 10.18 -12.51
CA ILE A 180 9.12 10.17 -13.55
C ILE A 180 7.72 10.21 -12.91
N MET A 181 7.46 9.36 -11.91
CA MET A 181 6.16 9.32 -11.25
C MET A 181 5.90 10.58 -10.41
N ARG A 182 6.96 11.21 -9.88
CA ARG A 182 6.84 12.43 -9.10
C ARG A 182 6.34 13.64 -9.91
N GLU A 183 6.44 13.60 -11.23
CA GLU A 183 5.82 14.61 -12.10
C GLU A 183 4.28 14.58 -11.99
N TYR A 184 3.72 13.44 -11.63
CA TYR A 184 2.26 13.23 -11.58
C TYR A 184 1.69 13.21 -10.17
N ALA A 185 2.46 12.74 -9.17
CA ALA A 185 1.97 12.59 -7.80
C ALA A 185 3.13 12.50 -6.79
N PRO A 186 2.88 12.68 -5.47
CA PRO A 186 3.79 12.22 -4.44
C PRO A 186 4.11 10.74 -4.62
N VAL A 187 5.36 10.34 -4.34
CA VAL A 187 5.82 8.97 -4.54
C VAL A 187 6.35 8.38 -3.24
N ILE A 188 5.86 7.20 -2.90
CA ILE A 188 6.37 6.34 -1.82
C ILE A 188 7.26 5.27 -2.45
N TYR A 189 8.38 4.95 -1.81
CA TYR A 189 9.24 3.84 -2.19
C TYR A 189 9.01 2.68 -1.22
N ASP A 190 8.56 1.55 -1.75
CA ASP A 190 8.40 0.31 -0.99
C ASP A 190 9.68 -0.53 -1.09
N ALA A 191 10.62 -0.25 -0.20
CA ALA A 191 11.92 -0.90 -0.16
C ALA A 191 11.82 -2.42 0.06
N THR A 192 10.90 -2.85 0.91
CA THR A 192 10.71 -4.27 1.26
C THR A 192 10.25 -5.12 0.08
N HIS A 193 9.20 -4.67 -0.63
CA HIS A 193 8.66 -5.45 -1.75
C HIS A 193 9.45 -5.26 -3.06
N SER A 194 10.37 -4.31 -3.11
CA SER A 194 11.28 -4.13 -4.25
C SER A 194 12.27 -5.28 -4.42
N VAL A 195 12.62 -5.93 -3.32
CA VAL A 195 13.56 -7.07 -3.29
C VAL A 195 12.84 -8.42 -3.17
N GLN A 196 11.54 -8.44 -3.39
CA GLN A 196 10.74 -9.66 -3.37
C GLN A 196 11.04 -10.53 -4.59
N MET A 197 11.05 -11.84 -4.39
CA MET A 197 11.06 -12.86 -5.44
C MET A 197 9.65 -13.45 -5.56
N PRO A 198 8.81 -12.97 -6.48
CA PRO A 198 7.47 -13.51 -6.66
C PRO A 198 7.52 -15.00 -7.01
N ALA A 199 6.71 -15.81 -6.28
CA ALA A 199 6.70 -17.28 -6.43
C ALA A 199 8.06 -17.98 -6.20
N GLY A 200 8.98 -17.35 -5.47
CA GLY A 200 10.31 -17.91 -5.17
C GLY A 200 10.32 -19.09 -4.18
N ALA A 201 9.16 -19.42 -3.60
CA ALA A 201 8.97 -20.60 -2.74
C ALA A 201 7.60 -21.23 -3.03
N GLU A 202 7.46 -22.55 -2.75
CA GLU A 202 6.23 -23.31 -3.07
C GLU A 202 4.94 -22.74 -2.45
N LYS A 203 5.02 -22.15 -1.27
CA LYS A 203 3.85 -21.65 -0.51
C LYS A 203 3.86 -20.16 -0.24
N THR A 204 4.98 -19.47 -0.43
CA THR A 204 5.14 -18.04 -0.13
C THR A 204 6.05 -17.39 -1.17
N SER A 205 5.94 -16.07 -1.31
CA SER A 205 6.98 -15.30 -1.99
C SER A 205 8.20 -15.24 -1.07
N SER A 206 9.38 -15.41 -1.64
CA SER A 206 10.66 -15.13 -0.95
C SER A 206 11.13 -13.70 -1.26
N GLY A 207 12.25 -13.33 -0.72
CA GLY A 207 12.91 -12.05 -0.99
C GLY A 207 14.34 -12.06 -0.52
N ASP A 208 15.16 -11.20 -1.08
CA ASP A 208 16.55 -11.02 -0.69
C ASP A 208 16.65 -9.82 0.27
N SER A 209 16.45 -10.09 1.56
CA SER A 209 16.43 -9.09 2.61
C SER A 209 17.78 -8.35 2.79
N TYR A 210 18.86 -8.91 2.26
CA TYR A 210 20.18 -8.26 2.28
C TYR A 210 20.18 -6.92 1.52
N PHE A 211 19.36 -6.80 0.48
CA PHE A 211 19.26 -5.59 -0.33
C PHE A 211 18.10 -4.67 0.10
N ALA A 212 17.36 -5.03 1.13
CA ALA A 212 16.39 -4.11 1.72
C ALA A 212 17.13 -3.07 2.57
N PRO A 213 16.89 -1.75 2.38
CA PRO A 213 17.51 -0.70 3.19
C PRO A 213 17.07 -0.74 4.64
#